data_75a03640912062fc6443115ee8768c10
#
_entry.id   75a03640912062fc6443115ee8768c10
#
_cell.length_a   1.000
_cell.length_b   1.000
_cell.length_c   1.000
_cell.angle_alpha   90.00
_cell.angle_beta   90.00
_cell.angle_gamma   90.00
#
_symmetry.space_group_name_H-M   'P 1'
#
loop_
_entity.id
_entity.type
_entity.pdbx_description
1 polymer ?
#
loop_
_entity_poly.entity_id
_entity_poly.type
_entity_poly.pdbx_seq_one_letter_code
_entity_poly.pdbx_strand_id
1 'polypeptide(L)'
;MKKMIDNIRKYLPAVLLLLLLLFCIRYREDLSVERILRYTPEEPVKAALLMLGLYAVKSVFFIFPIAILQLAVGHLFATGTALLVNFLGRAVTLALPYWMGRFSGASMVESLTAKYPKLKTVVDYQNGNSLYISFFMRTLNFLPGDAVSLFLGAEKIPFGTYMAGGVLGTLPGVILATIFGANIKNPKSPAFWLSAVLLVMISVFSILIHRHISRKKK
;
A
#
# COMPACT_ATOMS: atom_id res chain seq x y z
N MET A 1 12.37 -36.33 -3.51
CA MET A 1 12.94 -34.98 -3.50
C MET A 1 12.01 -33.92 -4.10
N LYS A 2 11.48 -34.06 -5.35
CA LYS A 2 10.51 -33.11 -5.95
C LYS A 2 9.25 -32.84 -5.11
N LYS A 3 8.53 -33.87 -4.63
CA LYS A 3 7.35 -33.72 -3.77
C LYS A 3 7.60 -32.94 -2.47
N MET A 4 8.79 -33.05 -1.90
CA MET A 4 9.16 -32.34 -0.67
C MET A 4 9.39 -30.83 -0.95
N ILE A 5 10.01 -30.53 -2.08
CA ILE A 5 10.26 -29.15 -2.53
C ILE A 5 8.92 -28.46 -2.88
N ASP A 6 7.99 -29.18 -3.52
CA ASP A 6 6.65 -28.65 -3.86
C ASP A 6 5.81 -28.39 -2.59
N ASN A 7 5.90 -29.27 -1.59
CA ASN A 7 5.25 -29.02 -0.29
C ASN A 7 5.87 -27.84 0.45
N ILE A 8 7.20 -27.71 0.47
CA ILE A 8 7.87 -26.55 1.07
C ILE A 8 7.42 -25.26 0.38
N ARG A 9 7.42 -25.22 -0.96
CA ARG A 9 6.93 -24.05 -1.73
C ARG A 9 5.47 -23.71 -1.43
N LYS A 10 4.62 -24.72 -1.22
CA LYS A 10 3.19 -24.54 -0.92
C LYS A 10 2.96 -23.92 0.46
N TYR A 11 3.73 -24.35 1.47
CA TYR A 11 3.55 -23.90 2.85
C TYR A 11 4.48 -22.73 3.23
N LEU A 12 5.53 -22.48 2.48
CA LEU A 12 6.49 -21.40 2.74
C LEU A 12 5.82 -20.02 2.91
N PRO A 13 4.85 -19.61 2.04
CA PRO A 13 4.15 -18.33 2.24
C PRO A 13 3.32 -18.29 3.52
N ALA A 14 2.68 -19.41 3.88
CA ALA A 14 1.89 -19.51 5.11
C ALA A 14 2.77 -19.51 6.35
N VAL A 15 3.92 -20.20 6.29
CA VAL A 15 4.92 -20.19 7.36
C VAL A 15 5.55 -18.81 7.51
N LEU A 16 5.91 -18.14 6.41
CA LEU A 16 6.43 -16.78 6.44
C LEU A 16 5.39 -15.79 6.98
N LEU A 17 4.13 -15.94 6.61
CA LEU A 17 3.03 -15.13 7.15
C LEU A 17 2.84 -15.38 8.65
N LEU A 18 2.89 -16.63 9.08
CA LEU A 18 2.80 -17.01 10.49
C LEU A 18 4.00 -16.47 11.29
N LEU A 19 5.21 -16.60 10.76
CA LEU A 19 6.42 -16.02 11.35
C LEU A 19 6.35 -14.50 11.41
N LEU A 20 5.85 -13.86 10.36
CA LEU A 20 5.61 -12.40 10.33
C LEU A 20 4.56 -11.99 11.36
N LEU A 21 3.46 -12.75 11.48
CA LEU A 21 2.43 -12.52 12.52
C LEU A 21 3.00 -12.72 13.92
N LEU A 22 3.75 -13.79 14.14
CA LEU A 22 4.42 -14.05 15.43
C LEU A 22 5.46 -12.95 15.74
N PHE A 23 6.22 -12.52 14.74
CA PHE A 23 7.12 -11.37 14.85
C PHE A 23 6.36 -10.09 15.20
N CYS A 24 5.27 -9.78 14.49
CA CYS A 24 4.42 -8.64 14.79
C CYS A 24 3.78 -8.72 16.18
N ILE A 25 3.35 -9.92 16.62
CA ILE A 25 2.81 -10.16 17.97
C ILE A 25 3.92 -10.04 19.02
N ARG A 26 5.09 -10.61 18.77
CA ARG A 26 6.24 -10.60 19.71
C ARG A 26 6.83 -9.20 19.86
N TYR A 27 6.88 -8.45 18.75
CA TYR A 27 7.42 -7.09 18.67
C TYR A 27 6.33 -6.04 18.52
N ARG A 28 5.06 -6.36 18.88
CA ARG A 28 3.94 -5.41 18.76
C ARG A 28 4.19 -4.08 19.49
N GLU A 29 4.91 -4.14 20.60
CA GLU A 29 5.30 -2.95 21.36
C GLU A 29 6.44 -2.18 20.67
N ASP A 30 7.26 -2.88 19.90
CA ASP A 30 8.39 -2.32 19.14
C ASP A 30 7.98 -1.71 17.81
N LEU A 31 6.91 -2.21 17.21
CA LEU A 31 6.30 -1.71 15.99
C LEU A 31 5.11 -0.77 16.27
N SER A 32 4.93 -0.40 17.53
CA SER A 32 3.84 0.47 17.92
C SER A 32 4.09 1.91 17.45
N VAL A 33 2.98 2.62 17.20
CA VAL A 33 3.00 4.05 16.87
C VAL A 33 3.80 4.82 17.94
N GLU A 34 3.70 4.42 19.24
CA GLU A 34 4.43 5.03 20.35
C GLU A 34 5.94 4.96 20.20
N ARG A 35 6.49 3.87 19.64
CA ARG A 35 7.95 3.77 19.45
C ARG A 35 8.44 4.62 18.29
N ILE A 36 7.71 4.63 17.18
CA ILE A 36 8.00 5.57 16.09
C ILE A 36 8.00 7.00 16.64
N LEU A 37 7.02 7.34 17.48
CA LEU A 37 6.91 8.63 18.14
C LEU A 37 8.11 8.92 19.03
N ARG A 38 8.58 7.95 19.81
CA ARG A 38 9.72 8.13 20.75
C ARG A 38 11.04 8.42 20.04
N TYR A 39 11.25 7.88 18.84
CA TYR A 39 12.45 8.12 18.02
C TYR A 39 12.29 9.25 17.00
N THR A 40 11.10 9.86 16.95
CA THR A 40 10.87 10.97 16.03
C THR A 40 11.43 12.24 16.61
N PRO A 41 12.26 13.00 15.85
CA PRO A 41 12.76 14.30 16.28
C PRO A 41 11.62 15.27 16.64
N GLU A 42 11.82 16.11 17.63
CA GLU A 42 10.85 17.16 18.00
C GLU A 42 10.72 18.23 16.91
N GLU A 43 11.76 18.42 16.11
CA GLU A 43 11.76 19.38 15.01
C GLU A 43 10.90 18.87 13.85
N PRO A 44 9.82 19.57 13.44
CA PRO A 44 8.85 19.09 12.47
C PRO A 44 9.44 18.70 11.10
N VAL A 45 10.46 19.44 10.63
CA VAL A 45 11.09 19.16 9.33
C VAL A 45 11.88 17.85 9.39
N LYS A 46 12.67 17.66 10.45
CA LYS A 46 13.43 16.40 10.62
C LYS A 46 12.50 15.21 10.81
N ALA A 47 11.41 15.40 11.56
CA ALA A 47 10.36 14.39 11.71
C ALA A 47 9.73 14.02 10.36
N ALA A 48 9.40 15.00 9.54
CA ALA A 48 8.83 14.75 8.21
C ALA A 48 9.82 14.01 7.29
N LEU A 49 11.10 14.39 7.29
CA LEU A 49 12.15 13.72 6.52
C LEU A 49 12.34 12.27 6.98
N LEU A 50 12.35 12.02 8.29
CA LEU A 50 12.40 10.66 8.84
C LEU A 50 11.21 9.82 8.34
N MET A 51 9.99 10.37 8.41
CA MET A 51 8.79 9.66 7.93
C MET A 51 8.86 9.37 6.44
N LEU A 52 9.30 10.32 5.61
CA LEU A 52 9.51 10.10 4.18
C LEU A 52 10.57 9.02 3.91
N GLY A 53 11.66 9.00 4.69
CA GLY A 53 12.66 7.94 4.68
C GLY A 53 12.05 6.56 4.99
N LEU A 54 11.19 6.48 6.01
CA LEU A 54 10.48 5.23 6.35
C LEU A 54 9.52 4.78 5.24
N TYR A 55 8.84 5.72 4.54
CA TYR A 55 8.05 5.40 3.34
C TYR A 55 8.92 4.83 2.22
N ALA A 56 10.13 5.37 2.01
CA ALA A 56 11.07 4.85 1.03
C ALA A 56 11.55 3.44 1.39
N VAL A 57 11.99 3.24 2.64
CA VAL A 57 12.40 1.92 3.15
C VAL A 57 11.29 0.89 3.00
N LYS A 58 10.06 1.23 3.41
CA LYS A 58 8.88 0.38 3.23
C LYS A 58 8.68 -0.03 1.78
N SER A 59 8.89 0.89 0.85
CA SER A 59 8.65 0.66 -0.59
C SER A 59 9.66 -0.31 -1.21
N VAL A 60 10.89 -0.34 -0.71
CA VAL A 60 11.94 -1.24 -1.19
C VAL A 60 11.80 -2.63 -0.57
N PHE A 61 11.52 -2.69 0.72
CA PHE A 61 11.55 -3.95 1.47
C PHE A 61 10.19 -4.63 1.66
N PHE A 62 9.07 -3.98 1.33
CA PHE A 62 7.69 -4.52 1.47
C PHE A 62 7.35 -5.06 2.87
N ILE A 63 8.02 -4.54 3.92
CA ILE A 63 8.11 -5.18 5.24
C ILE A 63 6.82 -5.01 6.06
N PHE A 64 6.13 -3.85 5.94
CA PHE A 64 4.98 -3.55 6.79
C PHE A 64 3.86 -2.78 6.08
N PRO A 65 2.63 -2.81 6.62
CA PRO A 65 1.50 -2.09 6.04
C PRO A 65 1.71 -0.58 6.05
N ILE A 66 1.48 0.07 4.91
CA ILE A 66 1.58 1.53 4.76
C ILE A 66 0.68 2.29 5.74
N ALA A 67 -0.44 1.69 6.15
CA ALA A 67 -1.39 2.28 7.08
C ALA A 67 -0.73 2.69 8.40
N ILE A 68 0.24 1.92 8.91
CA ILE A 68 0.95 2.23 10.15
C ILE A 68 1.66 3.58 10.04
N LEU A 69 2.36 3.84 8.91
CA LEU A 69 3.02 5.12 8.67
C LEU A 69 2.01 6.25 8.52
N GLN A 70 0.90 6.02 7.81
CA GLN A 70 -0.14 7.04 7.63
C GLN A 70 -0.78 7.45 8.96
N LEU A 71 -1.03 6.49 9.84
CA LEU A 71 -1.55 6.73 11.18
C LEU A 71 -0.54 7.47 12.05
N ALA A 72 0.74 7.05 12.03
CA ALA A 72 1.80 7.69 12.79
C ALA A 72 1.98 9.16 12.36
N VAL A 73 2.04 9.43 11.06
CA VAL A 73 2.13 10.79 10.50
C VAL A 73 0.90 11.62 10.88
N GLY A 74 -0.31 11.04 10.78
CA GLY A 74 -1.55 11.69 11.21
C GLY A 74 -1.53 12.09 12.68
N HIS A 75 -0.89 11.26 13.53
CA HIS A 75 -0.76 11.52 14.96
C HIS A 75 0.35 12.55 15.29
N LEU A 76 1.46 12.52 14.53
CA LEU A 76 2.65 13.38 14.81
C LEU A 76 2.45 14.83 14.42
N PHE A 77 1.72 15.11 13.35
CA PHE A 77 1.64 16.43 12.76
C PHE A 77 0.22 17.00 12.84
N ALA A 78 0.12 18.34 12.81
CA ALA A 78 -1.15 19.01 12.55
C ALA A 78 -1.75 18.48 11.23
N THR A 79 -3.07 18.35 11.15
CA THR A 79 -3.78 17.64 10.07
C THR A 79 -3.34 18.07 8.66
N GLY A 80 -3.14 19.38 8.43
CA GLY A 80 -2.67 19.89 7.12
C GLY A 80 -1.28 19.40 6.76
N THR A 81 -0.33 19.50 7.70
CA THR A 81 1.04 18.99 7.53
C THR A 81 1.06 17.48 7.40
N ALA A 82 0.24 16.78 8.20
CA ALA A 82 0.11 15.33 8.13
C ALA A 82 -0.39 14.87 6.76
N LEU A 83 -1.37 15.55 6.19
CA LEU A 83 -1.86 15.28 4.83
C LEU A 83 -0.73 15.47 3.82
N LEU A 84 0.00 16.57 3.88
CA LEU A 84 1.12 16.83 2.96
C LEU A 84 2.18 15.74 3.04
N VAL A 85 2.65 15.40 4.26
CA VAL A 85 3.67 14.36 4.47
C VAL A 85 3.16 13.00 4.00
N ASN A 86 1.91 12.65 4.27
CA ASN A 86 1.29 11.40 3.82
C ASN A 86 1.14 11.36 2.29
N PHE A 87 0.81 12.46 1.63
CA PHE A 87 0.78 12.54 0.17
C PHE A 87 2.16 12.36 -0.45
N LEU A 88 3.16 13.05 0.08
CA LEU A 88 4.54 12.90 -0.37
C LEU A 88 5.04 11.48 -0.12
N GLY A 89 4.80 10.91 1.06
CA GLY A 89 5.12 9.53 1.38
C GLY A 89 4.41 8.54 0.45
N ARG A 90 3.13 8.82 0.11
CA ARG A 90 2.40 8.02 -0.87
C ARG A 90 3.02 8.11 -2.27
N ALA A 91 3.41 9.31 -2.70
CA ALA A 91 4.11 9.49 -3.97
C ALA A 91 5.42 8.69 -4.02
N VAL A 92 6.21 8.70 -2.94
CA VAL A 92 7.42 7.88 -2.81
C VAL A 92 7.10 6.39 -2.93
N THR A 93 6.08 5.90 -2.23
CA THR A 93 5.70 4.47 -2.28
C THR A 93 5.11 4.04 -3.63
N LEU A 94 4.64 4.97 -4.43
CA LEU A 94 4.26 4.71 -5.82
C LEU A 94 5.48 4.73 -6.74
N ALA A 95 6.34 5.75 -6.62
CA ALA A 95 7.44 5.99 -7.55
C ALA A 95 8.54 4.92 -7.47
N LEU A 96 8.99 4.56 -6.26
CA LEU A 96 10.13 3.65 -6.11
C LEU A 96 9.88 2.28 -6.73
N PRO A 97 8.79 1.54 -6.40
CA PRO A 97 8.53 0.24 -7.02
C PRO A 97 8.25 0.36 -8.53
N TYR A 98 7.64 1.47 -8.98
CA TYR A 98 7.44 1.70 -10.41
C TYR A 98 8.78 1.74 -11.16
N TRP A 99 9.75 2.54 -10.68
CA TRP A 99 11.06 2.63 -11.32
C TRP A 99 11.83 1.32 -11.22
N MET A 100 11.74 0.60 -10.10
CA MET A 100 12.30 -0.75 -9.99
C MET A 100 11.73 -1.68 -11.08
N GLY A 101 10.42 -1.67 -11.28
CA GLY A 101 9.78 -2.44 -12.36
C GLY A 101 10.21 -1.96 -13.75
N ARG A 102 10.28 -0.64 -13.96
CA ARG A 102 10.68 -0.02 -15.24
C ARG A 102 12.06 -0.46 -15.70
N PHE A 103 12.99 -0.61 -14.75
CA PHE A 103 14.37 -1.05 -15.05
C PHE A 103 14.50 -2.58 -15.13
N SER A 104 13.58 -3.34 -14.55
CA SER A 104 13.64 -4.82 -14.53
C SER A 104 13.14 -5.48 -15.82
N GLY A 105 12.37 -4.77 -16.64
CA GLY A 105 11.93 -5.21 -17.97
C GLY A 105 10.99 -6.43 -18.00
N ALA A 106 11.02 -7.17 -19.12
CA ALA A 106 10.09 -8.27 -19.42
C ALA A 106 10.10 -9.41 -18.40
N SER A 107 11.25 -9.75 -17.84
CA SER A 107 11.36 -10.82 -16.83
C SER A 107 10.52 -10.54 -15.56
N MET A 108 10.40 -9.27 -15.19
CA MET A 108 9.53 -8.85 -14.08
C MET A 108 8.04 -9.02 -14.43
N VAL A 109 7.65 -8.69 -15.66
CA VAL A 109 6.27 -8.89 -16.15
C VAL A 109 5.89 -10.36 -16.08
N GLU A 110 6.74 -11.25 -16.62
CA GLU A 110 6.52 -12.69 -16.60
C GLU A 110 6.40 -13.23 -15.16
N SER A 111 7.31 -12.86 -14.28
CA SER A 111 7.30 -13.26 -12.88
C SER A 111 6.04 -12.79 -12.15
N LEU A 112 5.65 -11.52 -12.35
CA LEU A 112 4.47 -10.95 -11.70
C LEU A 112 3.16 -11.52 -12.27
N THR A 113 3.06 -11.74 -13.58
CA THR A 113 1.88 -12.33 -14.21
C THR A 113 1.72 -13.81 -13.87
N ALA A 114 2.81 -14.55 -13.70
CA ALA A 114 2.77 -15.92 -13.20
C ALA A 114 2.23 -15.98 -11.76
N LYS A 115 2.62 -15.03 -10.90
CA LYS A 115 2.15 -14.94 -9.51
C LYS A 115 0.76 -14.33 -9.37
N TYR A 116 0.44 -13.36 -10.23
CA TYR A 116 -0.82 -12.61 -10.23
C TYR A 116 -1.42 -12.52 -11.64
N PRO A 117 -2.05 -13.60 -12.18
CA PRO A 117 -2.56 -13.64 -13.56
C PRO A 117 -3.55 -12.51 -13.91
N LYS A 118 -4.25 -12.00 -12.90
CA LYS A 118 -5.21 -10.90 -13.06
C LYS A 118 -4.56 -9.56 -13.51
N LEU A 119 -3.25 -9.39 -13.30
CA LEU A 119 -2.53 -8.19 -13.74
C LEU A 119 -2.65 -8.01 -15.26
N LYS A 120 -2.36 -9.07 -16.01
CA LYS A 120 -2.42 -9.06 -17.48
C LYS A 120 -3.84 -8.76 -17.97
N THR A 121 -4.83 -9.45 -17.39
CA THR A 121 -6.23 -9.25 -17.79
C THR A 121 -6.69 -7.79 -17.63
N VAL A 122 -6.21 -7.09 -16.62
CA VAL A 122 -6.60 -5.67 -16.40
C VAL A 122 -5.98 -4.76 -17.45
N VAL A 123 -4.75 -5.00 -17.85
CA VAL A 123 -4.07 -4.22 -18.91
C VAL A 123 -4.70 -4.48 -20.26
N ASP A 124 -5.00 -5.74 -20.62
CA ASP A 124 -5.59 -6.11 -21.89
C ASP A 124 -7.03 -5.55 -22.06
N TYR A 125 -7.75 -5.35 -20.95
CA TYR A 125 -9.17 -4.92 -20.99
C TYR A 125 -9.37 -3.42 -21.27
N GLN A 126 -8.30 -2.61 -21.25
CA GLN A 126 -8.46 -1.16 -21.10
C GLN A 126 -8.07 -0.29 -22.28
N ASN A 127 -7.98 -0.84 -23.50
CA ASN A 127 -7.80 -0.06 -24.74
C ASN A 127 -6.77 1.10 -24.61
N GLY A 128 -5.72 0.93 -23.80
CA GLY A 128 -4.62 1.89 -23.71
C GLY A 128 -4.82 3.08 -22.76
N ASN A 129 -5.91 3.17 -21.98
CA ASN A 129 -6.08 4.26 -21.00
C ASN A 129 -5.27 4.03 -19.72
N SER A 130 -4.01 4.44 -19.74
CA SER A 130 -3.04 4.24 -18.64
C SER A 130 -3.46 4.89 -17.32
N LEU A 131 -4.15 6.04 -17.36
CA LEU A 131 -4.63 6.72 -16.16
C LEU A 131 -5.71 5.88 -15.47
N TYR A 132 -6.68 5.41 -16.24
CA TYR A 132 -7.77 4.58 -15.73
C TYR A 132 -7.25 3.25 -15.16
N ILE A 133 -6.27 2.61 -15.82
CA ILE A 133 -5.62 1.38 -15.33
C ILE A 133 -5.03 1.62 -13.94
N SER A 134 -4.20 2.66 -13.81
CA SER A 134 -3.54 2.99 -12.55
C SER A 134 -4.55 3.32 -11.44
N PHE A 135 -5.56 4.13 -11.74
CA PHE A 135 -6.64 4.48 -10.81
C PHE A 135 -7.42 3.25 -10.36
N PHE A 136 -7.90 2.45 -11.29
CA PHE A 136 -8.75 1.29 -11.04
C PHE A 136 -8.04 0.22 -10.20
N MET A 137 -6.79 -0.10 -10.56
CA MET A 137 -5.99 -1.09 -9.82
C MET A 137 -5.73 -0.66 -8.36
N ARG A 138 -5.70 0.65 -8.10
CA ARG A 138 -5.50 1.20 -6.75
C ARG A 138 -6.78 1.29 -5.94
N THR A 139 -7.88 1.68 -6.59
CA THR A 139 -9.19 1.80 -5.93
C THR A 139 -9.73 0.44 -5.49
N LEU A 140 -9.57 -0.59 -6.31
CA LEU A 140 -10.06 -1.93 -5.99
C LEU A 140 -9.19 -2.69 -4.99
N ASN A 141 -7.95 -2.28 -4.78
CA ASN A 141 -7.01 -2.78 -3.75
C ASN A 141 -6.95 -4.32 -3.60
N PHE A 142 -7.20 -5.07 -4.69
CA PHE A 142 -7.22 -6.54 -4.67
C PHE A 142 -5.86 -7.17 -4.95
N LEU A 143 -4.85 -6.36 -5.23
CA LEU A 143 -3.46 -6.76 -5.41
C LEU A 143 -2.56 -5.94 -4.49
N PRO A 144 -1.44 -6.49 -4.04
CA PRO A 144 -0.45 -5.73 -3.30
C PRO A 144 -0.03 -4.49 -4.09
N GLY A 145 -0.18 -3.31 -3.50
CA GLY A 145 0.06 -2.04 -4.18
C GLY A 145 1.46 -1.95 -4.81
N ASP A 146 2.45 -2.49 -4.14
CA ASP A 146 3.83 -2.51 -4.62
C ASP A 146 3.99 -3.41 -5.86
N ALA A 147 3.30 -4.57 -5.89
CA ALA A 147 3.27 -5.45 -7.07
C ALA A 147 2.61 -4.76 -8.28
N VAL A 148 1.56 -3.98 -8.04
CA VAL A 148 0.91 -3.16 -9.10
C VAL A 148 1.89 -2.11 -9.63
N SER A 149 2.66 -1.43 -8.76
CA SER A 149 3.66 -0.46 -9.18
C SER A 149 4.77 -1.08 -10.01
N LEU A 150 5.34 -2.19 -9.53
CA LEU A 150 6.37 -2.96 -10.25
C LEU A 150 5.87 -3.37 -11.64
N PHE A 151 4.66 -3.91 -11.72
CA PHE A 151 4.06 -4.38 -12.96
C PHE A 151 3.83 -3.24 -13.96
N LEU A 152 3.18 -2.14 -13.53
CA LEU A 152 2.89 -1.01 -14.42
C LEU A 152 4.18 -0.28 -14.86
N GLY A 153 5.22 -0.29 -14.02
CA GLY A 153 6.56 0.16 -14.39
C GLY A 153 7.18 -0.73 -15.48
N ALA A 154 7.16 -2.05 -15.29
CA ALA A 154 7.71 -3.03 -16.23
C ALA A 154 6.95 -3.03 -17.58
N GLU A 155 5.63 -2.82 -17.56
CA GLU A 155 4.78 -2.61 -18.75
C GLU A 155 5.01 -1.24 -19.43
N LYS A 156 5.94 -0.44 -18.90
CA LYS A 156 6.30 0.87 -19.46
C LYS A 156 5.15 1.87 -19.56
N ILE A 157 4.14 1.76 -18.71
CA ILE A 157 3.07 2.76 -18.59
C ILE A 157 3.69 4.15 -18.35
N PRO A 158 3.25 5.23 -19.01
CA PRO A 158 3.84 6.56 -18.80
C PRO A 158 3.76 7.00 -17.33
N PHE A 159 4.89 7.46 -16.76
CA PHE A 159 5.01 7.77 -15.33
C PHE A 159 3.99 8.81 -14.85
N GLY A 160 3.75 9.87 -15.63
CA GLY A 160 2.82 10.93 -15.24
C GLY A 160 1.38 10.42 -15.10
N THR A 161 0.88 9.66 -16.07
CA THR A 161 -0.47 9.07 -16.03
C THR A 161 -0.60 7.99 -14.95
N TYR A 162 0.47 7.20 -14.76
CA TYR A 162 0.56 6.24 -13.66
C TYR A 162 0.46 6.94 -12.29
N MET A 163 1.25 7.99 -12.07
CA MET A 163 1.23 8.75 -10.81
C MET A 163 -0.10 9.43 -10.57
N ALA A 164 -0.67 10.10 -11.59
CA ALA A 164 -1.97 10.75 -11.47
C ALA A 164 -3.07 9.74 -11.08
N GLY A 165 -3.20 8.64 -11.81
CA GLY A 165 -4.18 7.60 -11.50
C GLY A 165 -3.92 6.93 -10.14
N GLY A 166 -2.64 6.68 -9.82
CA GLY A 166 -2.22 6.05 -8.56
C GLY A 166 -2.52 6.92 -7.33
N VAL A 167 -2.22 8.20 -7.40
CA VAL A 167 -2.52 9.16 -6.35
C VAL A 167 -4.03 9.31 -6.19
N LEU A 168 -4.77 9.59 -7.28
CA LEU A 168 -6.23 9.74 -7.23
C LEU A 168 -6.93 8.51 -6.65
N GLY A 169 -6.53 7.30 -7.07
CA GLY A 169 -7.12 6.05 -6.59
C GLY A 169 -6.85 5.75 -5.12
N THR A 170 -5.78 6.32 -4.53
CA THR A 170 -5.45 6.12 -3.12
C THR A 170 -5.83 7.29 -2.22
N LEU A 171 -6.19 8.43 -2.80
CA LEU A 171 -6.47 9.69 -2.11
C LEU A 171 -7.50 9.56 -0.98
N PRO A 172 -8.67 8.92 -1.18
CA PRO A 172 -9.65 8.79 -0.09
C PRO A 172 -9.08 8.02 1.11
N GLY A 173 -8.37 6.92 0.86
CA GLY A 173 -7.74 6.11 1.91
C GLY A 173 -6.66 6.88 2.68
N VAL A 174 -5.83 7.66 1.98
CA VAL A 174 -4.78 8.49 2.61
C VAL A 174 -5.42 9.55 3.52
N ILE A 175 -6.43 10.27 3.04
CA ILE A 175 -7.12 11.31 3.82
C ILE A 175 -7.73 10.69 5.08
N LEU A 176 -8.50 9.61 4.93
CA LEU A 176 -9.18 8.98 6.05
C LEU A 176 -8.20 8.40 7.08
N ALA A 177 -7.13 7.74 6.62
CA ALA A 177 -6.10 7.22 7.52
C ALA A 177 -5.38 8.36 8.28
N THR A 178 -5.13 9.49 7.62
CA THR A 178 -4.54 10.67 8.26
C THR A 178 -5.45 11.23 9.34
N ILE A 179 -6.76 11.43 9.03
CA ILE A 179 -7.74 11.94 9.99
C ILE A 179 -7.91 10.97 11.15
N PHE A 180 -7.98 9.67 10.88
CA PHE A 180 -8.06 8.65 11.93
C PHE A 180 -6.83 8.70 12.84
N GLY A 181 -5.62 8.76 12.26
CA GLY A 181 -4.37 8.90 13.02
C GLY A 181 -4.32 10.15 13.88
N ALA A 182 -4.76 11.30 13.34
CA ALA A 182 -4.83 12.56 14.08
C ALA A 182 -5.76 12.49 15.31
N ASN A 183 -6.78 11.64 15.27
CA ASN A 183 -7.78 11.50 16.34
C ASN A 183 -7.59 10.24 17.18
N ILE A 184 -6.52 9.48 17.01
CA ILE A 184 -6.34 8.16 17.66
C ILE A 184 -6.33 8.25 19.20
N LYS A 185 -5.87 9.35 19.77
CA LYS A 185 -5.89 9.63 21.21
C LYS A 185 -7.23 10.21 21.72
N ASN A 186 -8.12 10.56 20.80
CA ASN A 186 -9.44 11.12 21.15
C ASN A 186 -10.58 10.28 20.55
N PRO A 187 -10.81 9.06 21.05
CA PRO A 187 -11.84 8.17 20.53
C PRO A 187 -13.28 8.67 20.74
N LYS A 188 -13.48 9.76 21.49
CA LYS A 188 -14.78 10.41 21.65
C LYS A 188 -15.09 11.40 20.53
N SER A 189 -14.10 11.76 19.68
CA SER A 189 -14.32 12.72 18.60
C SER A 189 -15.17 12.11 17.48
N PRO A 190 -16.14 12.86 16.91
CA PRO A 190 -16.88 12.41 15.73
C PRO A 190 -15.97 12.08 14.54
N ALA A 191 -14.85 12.81 14.39
CA ALA A 191 -13.89 12.60 13.31
C ALA A 191 -13.19 11.22 13.40
N PHE A 192 -12.93 10.71 14.62
CA PHE A 192 -12.40 9.37 14.83
C PHE A 192 -13.35 8.31 14.27
N TRP A 193 -14.61 8.31 14.71
CA TRP A 193 -15.59 7.33 14.28
C TRP A 193 -15.95 7.44 12.81
N LEU A 194 -16.12 8.67 12.30
CA LEU A 194 -16.41 8.89 10.89
C LEU A 194 -15.31 8.34 10.00
N SER A 195 -14.04 8.65 10.30
CA SER A 195 -12.91 8.14 9.52
C SER A 195 -12.75 6.62 9.64
N ALA A 196 -12.97 6.04 10.84
CA ALA A 196 -12.93 4.59 11.04
C ALA A 196 -14.01 3.88 10.22
N VAL A 197 -15.26 4.33 10.30
CA VAL A 197 -16.38 3.75 9.56
C VAL A 197 -16.15 3.85 8.04
N LEU A 198 -15.71 5.00 7.55
CA LEU A 198 -15.44 5.20 6.12
C LEU A 198 -14.27 4.33 5.62
N LEU A 199 -13.21 4.13 6.42
CA LEU A 199 -12.12 3.20 6.08
C LEU A 199 -12.62 1.76 5.97
N VAL A 200 -13.47 1.34 6.90
CA VAL A 200 -14.10 0.01 6.86
C VAL A 200 -15.00 -0.11 5.63
N MET A 201 -15.83 0.90 5.36
CA MET A 201 -16.71 0.92 4.19
C MET A 201 -15.93 0.81 2.86
N ILE A 202 -14.85 1.56 2.69
CA ILE A 202 -13.98 1.47 1.50
C ILE A 202 -13.42 0.05 1.37
N SER A 203 -12.96 -0.54 2.48
CA SER A 203 -12.41 -1.90 2.48
C SER A 203 -13.46 -2.95 2.11
N VAL A 204 -14.64 -2.87 2.71
CA VAL A 204 -15.77 -3.78 2.41
C VAL A 204 -16.23 -3.61 0.96
N PHE A 205 -16.37 -2.38 0.48
CA PHE A 205 -16.78 -2.09 -0.91
C PHE A 205 -15.78 -2.66 -1.92
N SER A 206 -14.48 -2.49 -1.66
CA SER A 206 -13.41 -3.09 -2.46
C SER A 206 -13.53 -4.64 -2.53
N ILE A 207 -13.78 -5.30 -1.39
CA ILE A 207 -13.98 -6.76 -1.32
C ILE A 207 -15.22 -7.19 -2.10
N LEU A 208 -16.33 -6.46 -1.98
CA LEU A 208 -17.59 -6.79 -2.68
C LEU A 208 -17.44 -6.67 -4.19
N ILE A 209 -16.83 -5.58 -4.68
CA ILE A 209 -16.52 -5.41 -6.10
C ILE A 209 -15.63 -6.54 -6.58
N HIS A 210 -14.58 -6.87 -5.83
CA HIS A 210 -13.69 -7.97 -6.18
C HIS A 210 -14.44 -9.30 -6.33
N ARG A 211 -15.34 -9.64 -5.39
CA ARG A 211 -16.17 -10.83 -5.44
C ARG A 211 -17.13 -10.84 -6.64
N HIS A 212 -17.74 -9.69 -6.94
CA HIS A 212 -18.65 -9.57 -8.08
C HIS A 212 -17.95 -9.80 -9.41
N ILE A 213 -16.79 -9.15 -9.62
CA ILE A 213 -15.98 -9.31 -10.84
C ILE A 213 -15.48 -10.75 -10.98
N SER A 214 -15.09 -11.39 -9.88
CA SER A 214 -14.58 -12.77 -9.87
C SER A 214 -15.69 -13.81 -10.17
N ARG A 215 -16.95 -13.52 -9.85
CA ARG A 215 -18.11 -14.41 -10.13
C ARG A 215 -18.56 -14.37 -11.59
N LYS A 216 -18.42 -13.26 -12.29
CA LYS A 216 -18.78 -13.14 -13.72
C LYS A 216 -17.84 -13.87 -14.69
N LYS A 217 -16.73 -14.41 -14.18
CA LYS A 217 -15.73 -15.14 -14.99
C LYS A 217 -15.76 -16.67 -14.79
N LYS A 218 -16.72 -17.20 -14.02
CA LYS A 218 -17.07 -18.61 -13.97
C LYS A 218 -18.34 -18.85 -14.78
#